data_10be1b648f992dfcd2514d9f98ce4bf0
#
_entry.id   10be1b648f992dfcd2514d9f98ce4bf0
#
_cell.length_a   1.000
_cell.length_b   1.000
_cell.length_c   1.000
_cell.angle_alpha   90.00
_cell.angle_beta   90.00
_cell.angle_gamma   90.00
#
_symmetry.space_group_name_H-M   'P 1'
#
loop_
_entity.id
_entity.type
_entity.pdbx_description
1 polymer ?
#
loop_
_entity_poly.entity_id
_entity_poly.type
_entity_poly.pdbx_seq_one_letter_code
_entity_poly.pdbx_strand_id
1 'polypeptide(L)'
;MPKFNLNWLYMIIAMMLLGLYLTNESGSASKNIPYDEFQEYVRNGYIIKVTGYDDNSVEAYVKPQYVPNVFKADSSRVGKNPLITTEAPSRESLGDFLQKEKDETRFDGSISYEKKHNYFGAILWQILPFAFLIGFWIFLSRRWGRGGGG
;
A
#
# COMPACT_ATOMS: atom_id res chain seq x y z
N MET A 1 35.60 14.71 -23.04
CA MET A 1 34.53 14.76 -22.06
C MET A 1 33.53 13.66 -22.31
N PRO A 2 33.34 12.81 -21.34
CA PRO A 2 32.40 11.75 -21.57
C PRO A 2 31.00 12.32 -21.81
N LYS A 3 30.43 11.95 -22.90
CA LYS A 3 29.06 12.31 -23.16
C LYS A 3 28.17 11.56 -22.19
N PHE A 4 27.37 12.28 -21.42
CA PHE A 4 26.36 11.63 -20.62
C PHE A 4 25.37 10.94 -21.54
N ASN A 5 25.34 9.63 -21.42
CA ASN A 5 24.45 8.83 -22.21
C ASN A 5 23.08 8.90 -21.56
N LEU A 6 22.15 9.63 -22.16
CA LEU A 6 20.79 9.72 -21.68
C LEU A 6 20.13 8.35 -21.58
N ASN A 7 20.61 7.40 -22.39
CA ASN A 7 20.12 6.02 -22.33
C ASN A 7 20.32 5.41 -20.94
N TRP A 8 21.43 5.75 -20.28
CA TRP A 8 21.73 5.28 -18.94
C TRP A 8 20.67 5.78 -17.95
N LEU A 9 20.32 7.05 -18.05
CA LEU A 9 19.29 7.65 -17.20
C LEU A 9 17.92 7.01 -17.43
N TYR A 10 17.55 6.81 -18.69
CA TYR A 10 16.31 6.13 -19.03
C TYR A 10 16.29 4.71 -18.51
N MET A 11 17.42 4.03 -18.56
CA MET A 11 17.54 2.66 -18.06
C MET A 11 17.27 2.60 -16.55
N ILE A 12 17.82 3.53 -15.79
CA ILE A 12 17.62 3.61 -14.35
C ILE A 12 16.14 3.90 -14.05
N ILE A 13 15.56 4.86 -14.74
CA ILE A 13 14.15 5.20 -14.57
C ILE A 13 13.26 4.00 -14.92
N ALA A 14 13.56 3.32 -16.01
CA ALA A 14 12.82 2.15 -16.42
C ALA A 14 12.91 1.02 -15.41
N MET A 15 14.10 0.76 -14.88
CA MET A 15 14.29 -0.24 -13.84
C MET A 15 13.55 0.11 -12.56
N MET A 16 13.54 1.39 -12.20
CA MET A 16 12.81 1.87 -11.02
C MET A 16 11.30 1.69 -11.18
N LEU A 17 10.78 2.08 -12.34
CA LEU A 17 9.37 1.90 -12.65
C LEU A 17 8.98 0.42 -12.70
N LEU A 18 9.85 -0.41 -13.26
CA LEU A 18 9.63 -1.84 -13.30
C LEU A 18 9.62 -2.43 -11.89
N GLY A 19 10.55 -2.00 -11.04
CA GLY A 19 10.60 -2.42 -9.65
C GLY A 19 9.33 -2.05 -8.90
N LEU A 20 8.84 -0.83 -9.08
CA LEU A 20 7.59 -0.38 -8.48
C LEU A 20 6.41 -1.20 -9.00
N TYR A 21 6.38 -1.45 -10.30
CA TYR A 21 5.32 -2.25 -10.92
C TYR A 21 5.30 -3.66 -10.36
N LEU A 22 6.46 -4.31 -10.29
CA LEU A 22 6.57 -5.66 -9.76
C LEU A 22 6.21 -5.71 -8.27
N THR A 23 6.59 -4.69 -7.50
CA THR A 23 6.26 -4.60 -6.09
C THR A 23 4.75 -4.46 -5.90
N ASN A 24 4.10 -3.68 -6.74
CA ASN A 24 2.65 -3.52 -6.69
C ASN A 24 1.93 -4.82 -7.07
N GLU A 25 2.45 -5.55 -8.04
CA GLU A 25 1.85 -6.82 -8.44
C GLU A 25 2.08 -7.93 -7.43
N SER A 26 3.22 -7.94 -6.77
CA SER A 26 3.48 -8.91 -5.71
C SER A 26 2.71 -8.58 -4.45
N GLY A 27 2.12 -7.41 -4.38
CA GLY A 27 1.23 -7.05 -3.31
C GLY A 27 -0.04 -7.87 -3.36
N SER A 28 -0.71 -7.94 -2.25
CA SER A 28 -1.99 -8.59 -2.14
C SER A 28 -3.03 -7.88 -3.01
N ALA A 29 -3.90 -8.63 -3.64
CA ALA A 29 -5.07 -8.06 -4.27
C ALA A 29 -5.91 -7.38 -3.20
N SER A 30 -6.26 -6.12 -3.41
CA SER A 30 -7.12 -5.38 -2.49
C SER A 30 -8.47 -5.15 -3.16
N LYS A 31 -9.52 -5.35 -2.39
CA LYS A 31 -10.89 -5.11 -2.83
C LYS A 31 -11.51 -4.08 -1.91
N ASN A 32 -12.02 -3.00 -2.47
CA ASN A 32 -12.72 -1.98 -1.71
C ASN A 32 -14.20 -2.34 -1.65
N ILE A 33 -14.74 -2.44 -0.44
CA ILE A 33 -16.13 -2.86 -0.20
C ILE A 33 -16.84 -1.85 0.71
N PRO A 34 -18.18 -1.80 0.65
CA PRO A 34 -18.93 -1.02 1.62
C PRO A 34 -18.77 -1.56 3.05
N TYR A 35 -18.97 -0.70 4.03
CA TYR A 35 -18.85 -1.10 5.43
C TYR A 35 -19.83 -2.19 5.82
N ASP A 36 -21.03 -2.18 5.26
CA ASP A 36 -22.05 -3.20 5.50
C ASP A 36 -21.56 -4.60 5.09
N GLU A 37 -20.93 -4.67 3.94
CA GLU A 37 -20.37 -5.91 3.43
C GLU A 37 -19.22 -6.41 4.29
N PHE A 38 -18.37 -5.47 4.75
CA PHE A 38 -17.31 -5.78 5.69
C PHE A 38 -17.87 -6.39 6.99
N GLN A 39 -18.93 -5.80 7.53
CA GLN A 39 -19.57 -6.31 8.73
C GLN A 39 -20.08 -7.73 8.54
N GLU A 40 -20.67 -7.99 7.37
CA GLU A 40 -21.16 -9.33 7.05
C GLU A 40 -20.03 -10.35 7.00
N TYR A 41 -18.90 -9.98 6.38
CA TYR A 41 -17.74 -10.87 6.32
C TYR A 41 -17.17 -11.18 7.70
N VAL A 42 -17.16 -10.20 8.59
CA VAL A 42 -16.73 -10.41 9.97
C VAL A 42 -17.68 -11.39 10.68
N ARG A 43 -18.97 -11.20 10.53
CA ARG A 43 -19.97 -12.08 11.13
C ARG A 43 -19.87 -13.51 10.62
N ASN A 44 -19.51 -13.68 9.38
CA ASN A 44 -19.34 -15.00 8.76
C ASN A 44 -18.01 -15.66 9.13
N GLY A 45 -17.14 -14.97 9.85
CA GLY A 45 -15.87 -15.53 10.27
C GLY A 45 -14.81 -15.57 9.19
N TYR A 46 -14.95 -14.75 8.15
CA TYR A 46 -14.01 -14.75 7.02
C TYR A 46 -12.73 -13.94 7.28
N ILE A 47 -12.71 -13.14 8.30
CA ILE A 47 -11.66 -12.16 8.54
C ILE A 47 -10.71 -12.65 9.63
N ILE A 48 -9.40 -12.58 9.36
CA ILE A 48 -8.37 -13.00 10.31
C ILE A 48 -7.77 -11.82 11.08
N LYS A 49 -7.70 -10.65 10.46
CA LYS A 49 -7.11 -9.46 11.09
C LYS A 49 -7.80 -8.21 10.58
N VAL A 50 -8.05 -7.27 11.49
CA VAL A 50 -8.62 -5.96 11.16
C VAL A 50 -7.67 -4.87 11.66
N THR A 51 -7.36 -3.91 10.82
CA THR A 51 -6.57 -2.73 11.18
C THR A 51 -7.40 -1.48 10.90
N GLY A 52 -7.66 -0.71 11.93
CA GLY A 52 -8.32 0.58 11.81
C GLY A 52 -7.31 1.72 11.81
N TYR A 53 -7.52 2.69 10.93
CA TYR A 53 -6.63 3.84 10.79
C TYR A 53 -7.33 5.10 11.33
N ASP A 54 -6.54 6.13 11.58
CA ASP A 54 -7.01 7.38 12.15
C ASP A 54 -7.91 8.19 11.20
N ASP A 55 -7.90 7.88 9.91
CA ASP A 55 -8.78 8.50 8.91
C ASP A 55 -10.08 7.72 8.69
N ASN A 56 -10.41 6.79 9.60
CA ASN A 56 -11.56 5.90 9.53
C ASN A 56 -11.47 4.85 8.43
N SER A 57 -10.36 4.75 7.72
CA SER A 57 -10.17 3.64 6.79
C SER A 57 -9.87 2.37 7.55
N VAL A 58 -10.30 1.25 6.99
CA VAL A 58 -10.17 -0.07 7.61
C VAL A 58 -9.57 -1.02 6.59
N GLU A 59 -8.59 -1.78 7.02
CA GLU A 59 -8.01 -2.85 6.23
C GLU A 59 -8.25 -4.16 6.96
N ALA A 60 -8.66 -5.18 6.22
CA ALA A 60 -8.93 -6.48 6.80
C ALA A 60 -8.35 -7.58 5.92
N TYR A 61 -7.72 -8.55 6.56
CA TYR A 61 -7.16 -9.69 5.88
C TYR A 61 -8.14 -10.85 5.96
N VAL A 62 -8.38 -11.48 4.81
CA VAL A 62 -9.31 -12.59 4.68
C VAL A 62 -8.57 -13.90 4.95
N LYS A 63 -9.23 -14.82 5.65
CA LYS A 63 -8.68 -16.15 5.88
C LYS A 63 -8.50 -16.86 4.53
N PRO A 64 -7.38 -17.57 4.31
CA PRO A 64 -7.11 -18.20 3.02
C PRO A 64 -8.22 -19.14 2.54
N GLN A 65 -8.85 -19.85 3.45
CA GLN A 65 -9.93 -20.79 3.10
C GLN A 65 -11.19 -20.11 2.62
N TYR A 66 -11.37 -18.82 2.89
CA TYR A 66 -12.55 -18.05 2.50
C TYR A 66 -12.29 -17.07 1.37
N VAL A 67 -11.09 -17.10 0.80
CA VAL A 67 -10.77 -16.23 -0.33
C VAL A 67 -11.76 -16.37 -1.49
N PRO A 68 -12.16 -17.58 -1.90
CA PRO A 68 -13.15 -17.73 -2.97
C PRO A 68 -14.49 -17.10 -2.64
N ASN A 69 -14.86 -17.08 -1.36
CA ASN A 69 -16.13 -16.51 -0.92
C ASN A 69 -16.14 -14.98 -1.00
N VAL A 70 -14.97 -14.35 -0.81
CA VAL A 70 -14.84 -12.90 -0.79
C VAL A 70 -14.46 -12.36 -2.16
N PHE A 71 -13.49 -12.96 -2.81
CA PHE A 71 -12.93 -12.47 -4.08
C PHE A 71 -13.57 -13.11 -5.30
N LYS A 72 -14.31 -14.20 -5.14
CA LYS A 72 -15.06 -14.87 -6.21
C LYS A 72 -14.18 -15.14 -7.44
N ALA A 73 -14.52 -14.53 -8.58
CA ALA A 73 -13.79 -14.74 -9.83
C ALA A 73 -12.34 -14.29 -9.77
N ASP A 74 -12.02 -13.35 -8.89
CA ASP A 74 -10.66 -12.82 -8.75
C ASP A 74 -9.81 -13.60 -7.76
N SER A 75 -10.34 -14.68 -7.19
CA SER A 75 -9.63 -15.46 -6.17
C SER A 75 -8.30 -16.02 -6.65
N SER A 76 -8.16 -16.31 -7.93
CA SER A 76 -6.91 -16.80 -8.51
C SER A 76 -5.83 -15.73 -8.59
N ARG A 77 -6.22 -14.46 -8.55
CA ARG A 77 -5.30 -13.32 -8.63
C ARG A 77 -4.86 -12.82 -7.26
N VAL A 78 -5.44 -13.38 -6.21
CA VAL A 78 -5.13 -12.97 -4.85
C VAL A 78 -3.77 -13.51 -4.46
N GLY A 79 -2.91 -12.62 -3.95
CA GLY A 79 -1.60 -13.01 -3.46
C GLY A 79 -1.65 -13.67 -2.09
N LYS A 80 -0.53 -13.69 -1.40
CA LYS A 80 -0.41 -14.34 -0.10
C LYS A 80 -1.22 -13.65 0.99
N ASN A 81 -1.50 -12.36 0.83
CA ASN A 81 -2.20 -11.56 1.83
C ASN A 81 -3.45 -10.94 1.22
N PRO A 82 -4.55 -11.68 1.13
CA PRO A 82 -5.79 -11.15 0.58
C PRO A 82 -6.34 -10.05 1.49
N LEU A 83 -6.50 -8.87 0.94
CA LEU A 83 -6.84 -7.66 1.67
C LEU A 83 -8.15 -7.09 1.15
N ILE A 84 -9.06 -6.74 2.07
CA ILE A 84 -10.22 -5.93 1.75
C ILE A 84 -10.10 -4.60 2.48
N THR A 85 -10.59 -3.54 1.86
CA THR A 85 -10.57 -2.20 2.42
C THR A 85 -11.98 -1.67 2.50
N THR A 86 -12.26 -0.91 3.54
CA THR A 86 -13.53 -0.25 3.71
C THR A 86 -13.33 1.02 4.52
N GLU A 87 -14.38 1.79 4.70
CA GLU A 87 -14.36 2.98 5.50
C GLU A 87 -15.44 2.86 6.58
N ALA A 88 -15.03 2.97 7.83
CA ALA A 88 -15.95 2.93 8.95
C ALA A 88 -16.53 4.33 9.20
N PRO A 89 -17.75 4.43 9.76
CA PRO A 89 -18.30 5.74 10.14
C PRO A 89 -17.43 6.46 11.15
N SER A 90 -16.80 5.71 12.07
CA SER A 90 -15.86 6.25 13.05
C SER A 90 -15.05 5.11 13.64
N ARG A 91 -13.91 5.43 14.26
CA ARG A 91 -13.11 4.42 14.96
C ARG A 91 -13.87 3.81 16.13
N GLU A 92 -14.66 4.62 16.80
CA GLU A 92 -15.48 4.16 17.92
C GLU A 92 -16.52 3.15 17.46
N SER A 93 -17.23 3.43 16.37
CA SER A 93 -18.19 2.49 15.78
C SER A 93 -17.55 1.19 15.37
N LEU A 94 -16.36 1.26 14.77
CA LEU A 94 -15.61 0.08 14.39
C LEU A 94 -15.23 -0.74 15.61
N GLY A 95 -14.71 -0.10 16.65
CA GLY A 95 -14.31 -0.77 17.88
C GLY A 95 -15.49 -1.46 18.56
N ASP A 96 -16.61 -0.78 18.66
CA ASP A 96 -17.83 -1.32 19.27
C ASP A 96 -18.33 -2.53 18.49
N PHE A 97 -18.35 -2.44 17.17
CA PHE A 97 -18.78 -3.55 16.32
C PHE A 97 -17.87 -4.78 16.49
N LEU A 98 -16.56 -4.57 16.41
CA LEU A 98 -15.61 -5.67 16.50
C LEU A 98 -15.62 -6.31 17.89
N GLN A 99 -15.76 -5.50 18.94
CA GLN A 99 -15.85 -6.02 20.30
C GLN A 99 -17.11 -6.87 20.48
N LYS A 100 -18.23 -6.42 19.93
CA LYS A 100 -19.47 -7.17 19.99
C LYS A 100 -19.34 -8.52 19.28
N GLU A 101 -18.76 -8.51 18.08
CA GLU A 101 -18.58 -9.76 17.33
C GLU A 101 -17.60 -10.70 18.04
N LYS A 102 -16.60 -10.14 18.68
CA LYS A 102 -15.64 -10.93 19.48
C LYS A 102 -16.31 -11.57 20.70
N ASP A 103 -17.16 -10.81 21.37
CA ASP A 103 -17.91 -11.30 22.53
C ASP A 103 -18.91 -12.41 22.11
N GLU A 104 -19.46 -12.31 20.92
CA GLU A 104 -20.37 -13.33 20.38
C GLU A 104 -19.63 -14.48 19.69
N THR A 105 -18.30 -14.50 19.78
CA THR A 105 -17.41 -15.52 19.20
C THR A 105 -17.50 -15.67 17.67
N ARG A 106 -17.98 -14.63 16.98
CA ARG A 106 -18.02 -14.62 15.51
C ARG A 106 -16.72 -14.10 14.91
N PHE A 107 -15.98 -13.34 15.68
CA PHE A 107 -14.69 -12.81 15.26
C PHE A 107 -13.61 -13.30 16.24
N ASP A 108 -12.73 -14.12 15.73
CA ASP A 108 -11.62 -14.69 16.50
C ASP A 108 -10.25 -14.12 16.10
N GLY A 109 -10.25 -13.12 15.22
CA GLY A 109 -9.04 -12.53 14.71
C GLY A 109 -8.47 -11.45 15.62
N SER A 110 -7.40 -10.81 15.15
CA SER A 110 -6.73 -9.73 15.87
C SER A 110 -7.22 -8.37 15.37
N ILE A 111 -7.23 -7.40 16.27
CA ILE A 111 -7.61 -6.03 16.00
C ILE A 111 -6.42 -5.15 16.31
N SER A 112 -6.06 -4.25 15.39
CA SER A 112 -5.04 -3.26 15.65
C SER A 112 -5.51 -1.90 15.16
N TYR A 113 -5.01 -0.84 15.80
CA TYR A 113 -5.30 0.54 15.42
C TYR A 113 -3.97 1.22 15.14
N GLU A 114 -3.86 1.80 13.96
CA GLU A 114 -2.62 2.42 13.52
C GLU A 114 -2.92 3.79 12.95
N LYS A 115 -1.90 4.63 12.92
CA LYS A 115 -1.96 5.87 12.16
C LYS A 115 -1.68 5.54 10.72
N LYS A 116 -2.48 6.12 9.83
CA LYS A 116 -2.24 5.92 8.41
C LYS A 116 -0.91 6.56 8.05
N HIS A 117 -0.05 5.76 7.46
CA HIS A 117 1.23 6.27 7.00
C HIS A 117 1.00 7.38 5.99
N ASN A 118 1.68 8.48 6.21
CA ASN A 118 1.69 9.55 5.24
C ASN A 118 2.47 9.04 4.02
N TYR A 119 1.75 8.63 2.98
CA TYR A 119 2.36 8.17 1.75
C TYR A 119 3.31 9.20 1.16
N PHE A 120 3.00 10.47 1.40
CA PHE A 120 3.86 11.54 0.95
C PHE A 120 5.25 11.45 1.57
N GLY A 121 5.35 11.17 2.86
CA GLY A 121 6.63 10.96 3.51
C GLY A 121 7.40 9.76 2.99
N ALA A 122 6.70 8.65 2.76
CA ALA A 122 7.31 7.46 2.21
C ALA A 122 7.80 7.70 0.78
N ILE A 123 7.00 8.38 -0.03
CA ILE A 123 7.36 8.73 -1.39
C ILE A 123 8.56 9.68 -1.39
N LEU A 124 8.57 10.67 -0.50
CA LEU A 124 9.70 11.58 -0.36
C LEU A 124 11.00 10.84 -0.05
N TRP A 125 10.94 9.88 0.87
CA TRP A 125 12.13 9.10 1.21
C TRP A 125 12.64 8.28 0.04
N GLN A 126 11.73 7.78 -0.80
CA GLN A 126 12.12 7.04 -2.00
C GLN A 126 12.68 7.95 -3.09
N ILE A 127 12.13 9.15 -3.21
CA ILE A 127 12.55 10.12 -4.24
C ILE A 127 13.80 10.88 -3.82
N LEU A 128 14.02 11.04 -2.53
CA LEU A 128 15.11 11.85 -2.00
C LEU A 128 16.48 11.50 -2.57
N PRO A 129 16.90 10.23 -2.65
CA PRO A 129 18.17 9.87 -3.27
C PRO A 129 18.26 10.31 -4.73
N PHE A 130 17.17 10.18 -5.46
CA PHE A 130 17.11 10.57 -6.87
C PHE A 130 17.12 12.08 -7.04
N ALA A 131 16.40 12.79 -6.21
CA ALA A 131 16.41 14.24 -6.20
C ALA A 131 17.81 14.76 -5.89
N PHE A 132 18.49 14.11 -4.96
CA PHE A 132 19.86 14.44 -4.60
C PHE A 132 20.82 14.20 -5.77
N LEU A 133 20.67 13.09 -6.46
CA LEU A 133 21.49 12.78 -7.64
C LEU A 133 21.25 13.80 -8.75
N ILE A 134 20.00 14.13 -9.01
CA ILE A 134 19.65 15.12 -10.04
C ILE A 134 20.19 16.49 -9.67
N GLY A 135 20.02 16.90 -8.43
CA GLY A 135 20.54 18.17 -7.94
C GLY A 135 22.05 18.26 -8.02
N PHE A 136 22.72 17.18 -7.63
CA PHE A 136 24.17 17.08 -7.71
C PHE A 136 24.66 17.15 -9.16
N TRP A 137 23.95 16.47 -10.06
CA TRP A 137 24.28 16.49 -11.46
C TRP A 137 24.09 17.88 -12.08
N ILE A 138 23.02 18.56 -11.73
CA ILE A 138 22.78 19.94 -12.19
C ILE A 138 23.88 20.86 -11.66
N PHE A 139 24.26 20.68 -10.40
CA PHE A 139 25.33 21.46 -9.79
C PHE A 139 26.66 21.27 -10.53
N LEU A 140 27.03 20.02 -10.80
CA LEU A 140 28.23 19.72 -11.55
C LEU A 140 28.18 20.26 -12.96
N SER A 141 27.03 20.12 -13.61
CA SER A 141 26.82 20.60 -14.96
C SER A 141 27.01 22.13 -15.06
N ARG A 142 26.47 22.87 -14.10
CA ARG A 142 26.62 24.30 -14.03
C ARG A 142 28.08 24.70 -13.78
N ARG A 143 28.71 24.01 -12.87
CA ARG A 143 30.12 24.31 -12.53
C ARG A 143 31.02 24.02 -13.71
N TRP A 144 30.83 22.91 -14.36
CA TRP A 144 31.64 22.52 -15.50
C TRP A 144 31.29 23.32 -16.76
N GLY A 145 30.06 23.70 -16.92
CA GLY A 145 29.64 24.55 -18.01
C GLY A 145 30.31 25.91 -17.98
N ARG A 146 30.54 26.45 -16.78
CA ARG A 146 31.27 27.69 -16.62
C ARG A 146 32.77 27.48 -16.75
N GLY A 147 33.27 26.44 -16.10
CA GLY A 147 34.72 26.17 -16.06
C GLY A 147 35.23 25.61 -17.35
N GLY A 148 34.41 24.98 -18.12
CA GLY A 148 34.81 24.38 -19.39
C GLY A 148 34.98 25.34 -20.54
N GLY A 149 34.92 26.62 -20.26
CA GLY A 149 35.14 27.61 -21.31
C GLY A 149 33.99 27.71 -22.27
N GLY A 150 32.89 27.40 -21.78
CA GLY A 150 31.73 27.51 -22.62
C GLY A 150 31.22 26.21 -22.99
#